data_5d75414c93892d04647563651b45db82
#
_entry.id   5d75414c93892d04647563651b45db82
#
_cell.length_a   1.000
_cell.length_b   1.000
_cell.length_c   1.000
_cell.angle_alpha   90.00
_cell.angle_beta   90.00
_cell.angle_gamma   90.00
#
_symmetry.space_group_name_H-M   'P 1'
#
loop_
_entity.id
_entity.type
_entity.pdbx_description
1 polymer ?
#
loop_
_entity_poly.entity_id
_entity_poly.type
_entity_poly.pdbx_seq_one_letter_code
_entity_poly.pdbx_strand_id
1 'polypeptide(L)' 'MSSRYISDNLRSFIALRANHRCEYCRITEQYAFFGFHVEHIISLKHGGKTEESNLAYACPICNTYKGTDIATLL' A
#
# COMPACT_ATOMS: atom_id res chain seq x y z
N MET A 1 3.69 14.79 14.69
CA MET A 1 4.64 14.60 13.62
C MET A 1 4.21 13.49 12.71
N SER A 2 4.14 13.77 11.46
CA SER A 2 3.77 12.76 10.53
C SER A 2 4.94 11.81 10.35
N SER A 3 4.68 10.55 10.31
CA SER A 3 5.70 9.54 10.27
C SER A 3 5.61 8.75 8.99
N ARG A 4 6.75 8.45 8.41
CA ARG A 4 6.80 7.53 7.28
C ARG A 4 6.71 6.10 7.75
N TYR A 5 6.87 5.93 9.04
CA TYR A 5 6.87 4.59 9.60
C TYR A 5 5.45 4.04 9.67
N ILE A 6 5.29 2.87 9.15
CA ILE A 6 4.02 2.16 9.24
C ILE A 6 4.25 1.01 10.21
N SER A 7 3.53 1.05 11.33
CA SER A 7 3.73 0.05 12.39
C SER A 7 3.35 -1.34 11.92
N ASP A 8 3.90 -2.35 12.60
CA ASP A 8 3.56 -3.73 12.28
C ASP A 8 2.08 -4.01 12.47
N ASN A 9 1.48 -3.41 13.50
CA ASN A 9 0.05 -3.58 13.73
C ASN A 9 -0.76 -3.02 12.57
N LEU A 10 -0.37 -1.85 12.07
CA LEU A 10 -1.08 -1.23 10.96
C LEU A 10 -0.87 -2.03 9.68
N ARG A 11 0.35 -2.53 9.46
CA ARG A 11 0.62 -3.38 8.30
C ARG A 11 -0.24 -4.63 8.33
N SER A 12 -0.33 -5.27 9.48
CA SER A 12 -1.16 -6.46 9.63
C SER A 12 -2.62 -6.15 9.39
N PHE A 13 -3.08 -5.03 9.89
CA PHE A 13 -4.46 -4.61 9.68
C PHE A 13 -4.76 -4.45 8.19
N ILE A 14 -3.86 -3.76 7.47
CA ILE A 14 -4.06 -3.53 6.05
C ILE A 14 -4.03 -4.84 5.27
N ALA A 15 -3.10 -5.73 5.59
CA ALA A 15 -3.01 -7.02 4.92
C ALA A 15 -4.27 -7.85 5.14
N LEU A 16 -4.81 -7.85 6.33
CA LEU A 16 -6.03 -8.58 6.62
C LEU A 16 -7.22 -7.94 5.93
N ARG A 17 -7.28 -6.64 5.91
CA ARG A 17 -8.33 -5.91 5.22
C ARG A 17 -8.35 -6.27 3.74
N ALA A 18 -7.16 -6.38 3.16
CA ALA A 18 -7.02 -6.71 1.74
C ALA A 18 -7.18 -8.20 1.47
N ASN A 19 -7.30 -9.00 2.51
CA ASN A 19 -7.39 -10.45 2.38
C ASN A 19 -6.16 -11.02 1.68
N HIS A 20 -5.00 -10.41 1.95
CA HIS A 20 -3.70 -10.75 1.35
C HIS A 20 -3.72 -10.73 -0.18
N ARG A 21 -4.49 -9.80 -0.73
CA ARG A 21 -4.53 -9.55 -2.16
C ARG A 21 -4.09 -8.11 -2.42
N CYS A 22 -3.53 -7.90 -3.61
CA CYS A 22 -3.23 -6.53 -4.03
C CYS A 22 -4.54 -5.75 -4.11
N GLU A 23 -4.60 -4.60 -3.49
CA GLU A 23 -5.83 -3.80 -3.49
C GLU A 23 -6.05 -3.09 -4.82
N TYR A 24 -5.07 -3.11 -5.70
CA TYR A 24 -5.20 -2.51 -7.04
C TYR A 24 -5.56 -3.55 -8.09
N CYS A 25 -4.76 -4.61 -8.23
CA CYS A 25 -4.97 -5.60 -9.29
C CYS A 25 -5.57 -6.92 -8.81
N ARG A 26 -5.69 -7.10 -7.51
CA ARG A 26 -6.36 -8.23 -6.88
C ARG A 26 -5.64 -9.56 -6.93
N ILE A 27 -4.39 -9.58 -7.39
CA ILE A 27 -3.63 -10.82 -7.36
C ILE A 27 -3.40 -11.23 -5.91
N THR A 28 -3.45 -12.53 -5.63
CA THR A 28 -3.23 -13.01 -4.27
C THR A 28 -1.74 -13.10 -3.99
N GLU A 29 -1.37 -12.82 -2.74
CA GLU A 29 0.02 -12.80 -2.32
C GLU A 29 0.70 -14.16 -2.51
N GLN A 30 -0.05 -15.23 -2.39
CA GLN A 30 0.53 -16.56 -2.50
C GLN A 30 1.08 -16.85 -3.89
N TYR A 31 0.69 -16.09 -4.89
CA TYR A 31 1.21 -16.27 -6.24
C TYR A 31 2.42 -15.40 -6.54
N ALA A 32 2.83 -14.59 -5.59
CA ALA A 32 3.97 -13.71 -5.77
C ALA A 32 5.19 -14.28 -5.02
N PHE A 33 6.35 -14.22 -5.66
CA PHE A 33 7.59 -14.60 -5.01
C PHE A 33 8.02 -13.56 -3.99
N PHE A 34 7.55 -12.35 -4.16
CA PHE A 34 7.93 -11.22 -3.31
C PHE A 34 6.78 -10.87 -2.39
N GLY A 35 7.11 -10.41 -1.20
CA GLY A 35 6.08 -9.93 -0.30
C GLY A 35 5.42 -8.69 -0.87
N PHE A 36 4.19 -8.45 -0.46
CA PHE A 36 3.49 -7.23 -0.84
C PHE A 36 3.90 -6.10 0.08
N HIS A 37 3.61 -4.89 -0.33
CA HIS A 37 3.97 -3.69 0.42
C HIS A 37 2.74 -2.92 0.85
N VAL A 38 2.83 -2.28 2.01
CA VAL A 38 1.81 -1.32 2.42
C VAL A 38 2.35 0.04 2.03
N GLU A 39 1.60 0.76 1.22
CA GLU A 39 2.06 2.03 0.70
C GLU A 39 1.04 3.13 0.94
N HIS A 40 1.50 4.37 0.88
CA HIS A 40 0.63 5.53 0.98
C HIS A 40 -0.03 5.78 -0.38
N ILE A 41 -1.35 5.88 -0.39
CA ILE A 41 -2.08 6.17 -1.63
C ILE A 41 -1.74 7.59 -2.07
N ILE A 42 -1.88 8.55 -1.17
CA ILE A 42 -1.41 9.89 -1.39
C ILE A 42 -0.08 10.00 -0.66
N SER A 43 0.98 10.33 -1.37
CA SER A 43 2.29 10.36 -0.77
C SER A 43 2.39 11.42 0.32
N LEU A 44 3.29 11.21 1.26
CA LEU A 44 3.51 12.17 2.35
C LEU A 44 3.90 13.53 1.79
N LYS A 45 4.63 13.54 0.70
CA LYS A 45 5.06 14.75 0.06
C LYS A 45 3.89 15.56 -0.51
N HIS A 46 2.78 14.90 -0.79
CA HIS A 46 1.57 15.55 -1.29
C HIS A 46 0.48 15.68 -0.22
N GLY A 47 0.87 15.59 1.04
CA GLY A 47 -0.06 15.80 2.14
C GLY A 47 -0.77 14.56 2.62
N GLY A 48 -0.41 13.40 2.13
CA GLY A 48 -1.02 12.16 2.61
C GLY A 48 -0.59 11.86 4.04
N LYS A 49 -1.41 11.11 4.74
CA LYS A 49 -1.15 10.76 6.13
C LYS A 49 -0.97 9.26 6.26
N THR A 50 -0.30 8.86 7.34
CA THR A 50 -0.13 7.45 7.66
C THR A 50 -1.33 7.00 8.45
N GLU A 51 -2.38 6.65 7.75
CA GLU A 51 -3.63 6.20 8.37
C GLU A 51 -4.30 5.19 7.44
N GLU A 52 -5.20 4.39 7.99
CA GLU A 52 -5.82 3.28 7.27
C GLU A 52 -6.43 3.69 5.94
N SER A 53 -7.08 4.83 5.92
CA SER A 53 -7.79 5.29 4.72
C SER A 53 -6.84 5.71 3.62
N ASN A 54 -5.57 5.93 3.95
CA ASN A 54 -4.57 6.36 2.98
C ASN A 54 -3.49 5.31 2.74
N LEU A 55 -3.75 4.08 3.14
CA LEU A 55 -2.79 3.00 2.95
C LEU A 55 -3.42 1.90 2.10
N ALA A 56 -2.58 1.26 1.31
CA ALA A 56 -3.03 0.17 0.45
C ALA A 56 -2.02 -0.95 0.47
N TYR A 57 -2.52 -2.16 0.37
CA TYR A 57 -1.70 -3.36 0.27
C TYR A 57 -1.46 -3.60 -1.21
N ALA A 58 -0.22 -3.52 -1.65
CA ALA A 58 0.08 -3.52 -3.08
C ALA A 58 1.14 -4.56 -3.43
N CYS A 59 0.96 -5.21 -4.56
CA CYS A 59 1.99 -6.11 -5.09
C CYS A 59 3.15 -5.27 -5.62
N PRO A 60 4.34 -5.90 -5.77
CA PRO A 60 5.50 -5.15 -6.24
C PRO A 60 5.30 -4.47 -7.59
N ILE A 61 4.54 -5.09 -8.48
CA ILE A 61 4.32 -4.52 -9.79
C ILE A 61 3.48 -3.26 -9.71
N CYS A 62 2.36 -3.31 -8.99
CA CYS A 62 1.51 -2.13 -8.83
C CYS A 62 2.23 -1.04 -8.06
N ASN A 63 3.02 -1.42 -7.06
CA ASN A 63 3.78 -0.45 -6.29
C ASN A 63 4.80 0.27 -7.17
N THR A 64 5.43 -0.46 -8.08
CA THR A 64 6.40 0.12 -9.00
C THR A 64 5.73 1.06 -9.99
N TYR A 65 4.63 0.63 -10.58
CA TYR A 65 3.92 1.45 -11.55
C TYR A 65 3.34 2.71 -10.95
N LYS A 66 2.86 2.61 -9.72
CA LYS A 66 2.32 3.76 -9.05
C LYS A 66 3.38 4.84 -8.84
N GLY A 67 4.60 4.41 -8.54
CA GLY A 67 5.66 5.34 -8.24
C GLY A 67 5.31 6.17 -7.04
N THR A 68 5.57 7.46 -7.10
CA THR A 68 5.26 8.36 -5.99
C THR A 68 4.10 9.29 -6.31
N ASP A 69 3.54 9.17 -7.48
CA ASP A 69 2.48 10.06 -7.94
C ASP A 69 1.12 9.49 -7.71
N ILE A 70 0.20 10.35 -7.30
CA ILE A 70 -1.17 9.94 -7.13
C ILE A 70 -1.91 9.88 -8.45
N ALA A 71 -1.35 10.49 -9.47
CA ALA A 71 -2.01 10.54 -10.76
C ALA A 71 -2.22 9.16 -11.35
N THR A 72 -1.42 8.22 -10.97
CA THR A 72 -1.55 6.87 -11.48
C THR A 72 -2.82 6.19 -11.02
N LEU A 73 -3.52 6.77 -10.08
CA LEU A 73 -4.77 6.20 -9.60
C LEU A 73 -5.94 6.54 -10.48
N LEU A 74 -5.74 7.41 -11.40
CA LEU A 74 -6.79 7.79 -12.32
C LEU A 74 -6.84 6.87 -13.53
#